data_b968d5e4320f8d3358479976085be487
#
_entry.id   b968d5e4320f8d3358479976085be487
#
_cell.length_a   1.000
_cell.length_b   1.000
_cell.length_c   1.000
_cell.angle_alpha   90.00
_cell.angle_beta   90.00
_cell.angle_gamma   90.00
#
_symmetry.space_group_name_H-M   'P 1'
#
loop_
_entity.id
_entity.type
_entity.pdbx_description
1 polymer ?
#
loop_
_entity_poly.entity_id
_entity_poly.type
_entity_poly.pdbx_seq_one_letter_code
_entity_poly.pdbx_strand_id
1 'polypeptide(L)'
;KSYALKEPFFVLATQNPIEQEGTYPLPEAQLDRFMFNLKMDYPTLDEEMKIVQKTTGDENVQLNKVISGQEIQDYQALVHRVPVAKNVVSYAVRLTTATRPNSENAPDFIKNWIDWGAGPRASQYLVLGAKAKAVLEGRPSPDIQDVQSLALPILRHRVLPNFNAEAEGMDVDDILNQLLESVTK
;
A
#
# COMPACT_ATOMS: atom_id res chain seq x y z
N LYS A 1 13.47 -26.98 -9.00
CA LYS A 1 14.84 -26.44 -8.98
C LYS A 1 14.79 -25.08 -8.30
N SER A 2 15.50 -24.89 -7.18
CA SER A 2 15.55 -23.60 -6.48
C SER A 2 16.73 -22.78 -6.98
N TYR A 3 16.54 -21.48 -7.13
CA TYR A 3 17.58 -20.53 -7.50
C TYR A 3 17.74 -19.50 -6.38
N ALA A 4 18.96 -19.25 -5.96
CA ALA A 4 19.26 -18.17 -5.01
C ALA A 4 19.29 -16.83 -5.75
N LEU A 5 18.48 -15.87 -5.31
CA LEU A 5 18.52 -14.51 -5.79
C LEU A 5 19.51 -13.70 -4.94
N LYS A 6 20.27 -12.82 -5.60
CA LYS A 6 21.15 -11.89 -4.90
C LYS A 6 20.32 -10.76 -4.28
N GLU A 7 20.61 -10.40 -3.05
CA GLU A 7 20.04 -9.23 -2.40
C GLU A 7 20.71 -7.92 -2.86
N PRO A 8 19.98 -6.79 -2.86
CA PRO A 8 18.53 -6.70 -2.67
C PRO A 8 17.78 -7.15 -3.91
N PHE A 9 16.65 -7.86 -3.75
CA PHE A 9 15.71 -8.08 -4.82
C PHE A 9 14.36 -7.43 -4.50
N PHE A 10 13.64 -7.03 -5.52
CA PHE A 10 12.38 -6.32 -5.39
C PHE A 10 11.34 -6.93 -6.34
N VAL A 11 10.13 -7.16 -5.86
CA VAL A 11 9.04 -7.73 -6.65
C VAL A 11 8.02 -6.65 -6.96
N LEU A 12 7.88 -6.35 -8.26
CA LEU A 12 6.78 -5.57 -8.81
C LEU A 12 5.89 -6.51 -9.61
N ALA A 13 4.58 -6.44 -9.36
CA ALA A 13 3.58 -7.17 -10.13
C ALA A 13 2.54 -6.17 -10.66
N THR A 14 2.09 -6.38 -11.89
CA THR A 14 0.99 -5.62 -12.49
C THR A 14 -0.22 -6.54 -12.63
N GLN A 15 -1.40 -5.98 -12.41
CA GLN A 15 -2.68 -6.63 -12.69
C GLN A 15 -3.42 -5.77 -13.70
N ASN A 16 -3.89 -6.39 -14.79
CA ASN A 16 -4.77 -5.73 -15.74
C ASN A 16 -6.20 -6.20 -15.46
N PRO A 17 -7.11 -5.34 -15.00
CA PRO A 17 -8.48 -5.73 -14.70
C PRO A 17 -9.27 -6.19 -15.95
N ILE A 18 -8.84 -5.81 -17.15
CA ILE A 18 -9.50 -6.17 -18.42
C ILE A 18 -9.13 -7.60 -18.85
N GLU A 19 -7.95 -8.09 -18.49
CA GLU A 19 -7.44 -9.41 -18.88
C GLU A 19 -7.85 -10.54 -17.91
N GLN A 20 -8.92 -10.39 -17.16
CA GLN A 20 -9.37 -11.41 -16.20
C GLN A 20 -9.97 -12.67 -16.86
N GLU A 21 -10.32 -12.62 -18.14
CA GLU A 21 -10.71 -13.83 -18.87
C GLU A 21 -9.52 -14.76 -19.10
N GLY A 22 -9.50 -15.87 -18.36
CA GLY A 22 -8.47 -16.93 -18.51
C GLY A 22 -7.30 -16.84 -17.53
N THR A 23 -7.23 -15.84 -16.66
CA THR A 23 -6.22 -15.75 -15.59
C THR A 23 -6.86 -15.92 -14.21
N TYR A 24 -6.19 -16.66 -13.31
CA TYR A 24 -6.61 -16.75 -11.92
C TYR A 24 -6.05 -15.55 -11.17
N PRO A 25 -6.90 -14.76 -10.47
CA PRO A 25 -6.40 -13.71 -9.58
C PRO A 25 -5.50 -14.32 -8.50
N LEU A 26 -4.49 -13.56 -8.06
CA LEU A 26 -3.68 -14.00 -6.94
C LEU A 26 -4.56 -14.19 -5.69
N PRO A 27 -4.44 -15.33 -4.98
CA PRO A 27 -5.14 -15.51 -3.72
C PRO A 27 -4.83 -14.39 -2.73
N GLU A 28 -5.80 -13.99 -1.93
CA GLU A 28 -5.69 -12.90 -0.95
C GLU A 28 -4.50 -13.06 0.00
N ALA A 29 -4.20 -14.29 0.41
CA ALA A 29 -3.04 -14.60 1.24
C ALA A 29 -1.69 -14.32 0.54
N GLN A 30 -1.67 -14.29 -0.79
CA GLN A 30 -0.49 -13.89 -1.57
C GLN A 30 -0.45 -12.39 -1.76
N LEU A 31 -1.60 -11.74 -2.00
CA LEU A 31 -1.72 -10.30 -2.09
C LEU A 31 -1.30 -9.62 -0.78
N ASP A 32 -1.64 -10.18 0.39
CA ASP A 32 -1.23 -9.66 1.69
C ASP A 32 0.30 -9.57 1.87
N ARG A 33 1.09 -10.29 1.07
CA ARG A 33 2.56 -10.22 1.12
C ARG A 33 3.14 -9.00 0.42
N PHE A 34 2.42 -8.39 -0.52
CA PHE A 34 2.83 -7.14 -1.14
C PHE A 34 2.60 -5.98 -0.17
N MET A 35 3.58 -5.10 -0.03
CA MET A 35 3.47 -3.96 0.88
C MET A 35 2.40 -2.98 0.41
N PHE A 36 2.42 -2.64 -0.87
CA PHE A 36 1.55 -1.63 -1.48
C PHE A 36 0.73 -2.22 -2.63
N ASN A 37 -0.47 -1.70 -2.77
CA ASN A 37 -1.30 -1.79 -3.96
C ASN A 37 -1.55 -0.36 -4.46
N LEU A 38 -1.05 -0.05 -5.66
CA LEU A 38 -1.17 1.25 -6.29
C LEU A 38 -2.20 1.18 -7.40
N LYS A 39 -3.21 2.03 -7.35
CA LYS A 39 -4.14 2.22 -8.47
C LYS A 39 -3.47 3.09 -9.52
N MET A 40 -3.59 2.68 -10.78
CA MET A 40 -3.10 3.42 -11.93
C MET A 40 -4.31 3.78 -12.80
N ASP A 41 -4.53 5.06 -12.99
CA ASP A 41 -5.59 5.56 -13.86
C ASP A 41 -5.07 5.76 -15.29
N TYR A 42 -5.99 5.98 -16.22
CA TYR A 42 -5.63 6.38 -17.57
C TYR A 42 -4.89 7.73 -17.55
N PRO A 43 -3.92 7.93 -18.44
CA PRO A 43 -3.25 9.23 -18.57
C PRO A 43 -4.24 10.30 -19.02
N THR A 44 -3.98 11.55 -18.65
CA THR A 44 -4.67 12.69 -19.21
C THR A 44 -4.32 12.84 -20.71
N LEU A 45 -5.12 13.59 -21.47
CA LEU A 45 -4.87 13.80 -22.90
C LEU A 45 -3.43 14.31 -23.16
N ASP A 46 -2.96 15.26 -22.36
CA ASP A 46 -1.60 15.83 -22.50
C ASP A 46 -0.50 14.81 -22.17
N GLU A 47 -0.72 13.96 -21.21
CA GLU A 47 0.21 12.88 -20.86
C GLU A 47 0.22 11.80 -21.95
N GLU A 48 -0.94 11.43 -22.48
CA GLU A 48 -1.05 10.46 -23.55
C GLU A 48 -0.36 10.97 -24.83
N MET A 49 -0.54 12.24 -25.20
CA MET A 49 0.20 12.85 -26.30
C MET A 49 1.72 12.78 -26.10
N LYS A 50 2.21 13.05 -24.88
CA LYS A 50 3.65 12.91 -24.55
C LYS A 50 4.13 11.46 -24.62
N ILE A 51 3.31 10.50 -24.18
CA ILE A 51 3.61 9.07 -24.26
C ILE A 51 3.76 8.68 -25.73
N VAL A 52 2.78 9.02 -26.57
CA VAL A 52 2.81 8.70 -28.01
C VAL A 52 4.06 9.30 -28.67
N GLN A 53 4.34 10.59 -28.45
CA GLN A 53 5.52 11.24 -29.01
C GLN A 53 6.83 10.54 -28.63
N LYS A 54 6.98 10.15 -27.35
CA LYS A 54 8.19 9.49 -26.84
C LYS A 54 8.33 8.04 -27.30
N THR A 55 7.22 7.32 -27.40
CA THR A 55 7.26 5.88 -27.70
C THR A 55 7.26 5.56 -29.20
N THR A 56 6.81 6.52 -30.03
CA THR A 56 6.84 6.38 -31.50
C THR A 56 8.04 7.08 -32.15
N GLY A 57 8.83 7.81 -31.38
CA GLY A 57 10.07 8.43 -31.82
C GLY A 57 11.29 7.51 -31.62
N ASP A 58 12.43 7.92 -32.18
CA ASP A 58 13.71 7.20 -32.07
C ASP A 58 14.52 7.66 -30.83
N GLU A 59 13.82 7.96 -29.71
CA GLU A 59 14.47 8.38 -28.46
C GLU A 59 15.07 7.17 -27.72
N ASN A 60 16.39 7.09 -27.73
CA ASN A 60 17.12 6.09 -26.95
C ASN A 60 17.37 6.64 -25.53
N VAL A 61 16.54 6.25 -24.57
CA VAL A 61 16.67 6.69 -23.17
C VAL A 61 17.89 6.01 -22.53
N GLN A 62 18.93 6.77 -22.26
CA GLN A 62 20.07 6.29 -21.48
C GLN A 62 19.77 6.39 -19.99
N LEU A 63 19.79 5.25 -19.31
CA LEU A 63 19.61 5.20 -17.85
C LEU A 63 20.95 5.33 -17.13
N ASN A 64 21.03 6.29 -16.22
CA ASN A 64 22.17 6.45 -15.34
C ASN A 64 21.96 5.65 -14.05
N LYS A 65 23.02 4.99 -13.58
CA LYS A 65 22.99 4.32 -12.27
C LYS A 65 23.01 5.38 -11.17
N VAL A 66 21.92 5.52 -10.42
CA VAL A 66 21.77 6.52 -9.34
C VAL A 66 22.13 5.95 -7.97
N ILE A 67 21.88 4.64 -7.75
CA ILE A 67 22.08 3.98 -6.46
C ILE A 67 22.59 2.55 -6.67
N SER A 68 23.43 2.05 -5.76
CA SER A 68 23.93 0.69 -5.76
C SER A 68 23.06 -0.25 -4.91
N GLY A 69 23.17 -1.56 -5.12
CA GLY A 69 22.49 -2.56 -4.29
C GLY A 69 22.93 -2.47 -2.80
N GLN A 70 24.20 -2.17 -2.53
CA GLN A 70 24.70 -2.01 -1.16
C GLN A 70 24.07 -0.80 -0.48
N GLU A 71 23.99 0.34 -1.16
CA GLU A 71 23.31 1.53 -0.61
C GLU A 71 21.83 1.28 -0.30
N ILE A 72 21.13 0.49 -1.15
CA ILE A 72 19.75 0.08 -0.85
C ILE A 72 19.66 -0.72 0.45
N GLN A 73 20.58 -1.69 0.67
CA GLN A 73 20.63 -2.47 1.91
C GLN A 73 20.94 -1.59 3.12
N ASP A 74 21.85 -0.63 2.98
CA ASP A 74 22.21 0.32 4.04
C ASP A 74 20.99 1.21 4.41
N TYR A 75 20.22 1.69 3.42
CA TYR A 75 18.96 2.42 3.67
C TYR A 75 17.90 1.54 4.33
N GLN A 76 17.75 0.29 3.91
CA GLN A 76 16.83 -0.64 4.57
C GLN A 76 17.19 -0.83 6.05
N ALA A 77 18.48 -1.02 6.33
CA ALA A 77 18.96 -1.13 7.71
C ALA A 77 18.76 0.17 8.52
N LEU A 78 18.90 1.33 7.87
CA LEU A 78 18.64 2.63 8.49
C LEU A 78 17.18 2.78 8.88
N VAL A 79 16.24 2.48 7.97
CA VAL A 79 14.79 2.54 8.23
C VAL A 79 14.39 1.68 9.44
N HIS A 80 14.94 0.47 9.56
CA HIS A 80 14.68 -0.38 10.72
C HIS A 80 15.10 0.24 12.05
N ARG A 81 16.20 1.02 12.07
CA ARG A 81 16.74 1.69 13.27
C ARG A 81 16.02 2.99 13.64
N VAL A 82 15.18 3.56 12.75
CA VAL A 82 14.42 4.78 13.05
C VAL A 82 13.52 4.55 14.27
N PRO A 83 13.63 5.37 15.33
CA PRO A 83 12.75 5.26 16.48
C PRO A 83 11.30 5.61 16.08
N VAL A 84 10.34 4.99 16.76
CA VAL A 84 8.92 5.29 16.57
C VAL A 84 8.24 5.47 17.92
N ALA A 85 7.48 6.53 18.07
CA ALA A 85 6.74 6.80 19.30
C ALA A 85 5.60 5.82 19.51
N LYS A 86 5.30 5.47 20.78
CA LYS A 86 4.26 4.50 21.13
C LYS A 86 2.87 4.88 20.60
N ASN A 87 2.53 6.16 20.55
CA ASN A 87 1.25 6.65 20.01
C ASN A 87 1.12 6.36 18.51
N VAL A 88 2.19 6.46 17.72
CA VAL A 88 2.19 6.15 16.29
C VAL A 88 1.97 4.66 16.05
N VAL A 89 2.66 3.80 16.81
CA VAL A 89 2.44 2.35 16.75
C VAL A 89 1.02 2.00 17.16
N SER A 90 0.52 2.59 18.27
CA SER A 90 -0.84 2.38 18.75
C SER A 90 -1.88 2.80 17.71
N TYR A 91 -1.66 3.93 17.03
CA TYR A 91 -2.55 4.39 15.97
C TYR A 91 -2.60 3.41 14.78
N ALA A 92 -1.44 2.94 14.29
CA ALA A 92 -1.37 1.98 13.21
C ALA A 92 -2.09 0.66 13.55
N VAL A 93 -1.95 0.18 14.80
CA VAL A 93 -2.64 -1.02 15.27
C VAL A 93 -4.15 -0.78 15.39
N ARG A 94 -4.58 0.35 15.98
CA ARG A 94 -6.00 0.70 16.09
C ARG A 94 -6.66 0.83 14.72
N LEU A 95 -6.00 1.52 13.78
CA LEU A 95 -6.50 1.65 12.41
C LEU A 95 -6.69 0.28 11.75
N THR A 96 -5.68 -0.59 11.84
CA THR A 96 -5.77 -1.95 11.29
C THR A 96 -6.85 -2.79 11.97
N THR A 97 -6.96 -2.75 13.29
CA THR A 97 -7.97 -3.56 14.02
C THR A 97 -9.38 -3.04 13.77
N ALA A 98 -9.55 -1.73 13.57
CA ALA A 98 -10.84 -1.12 13.24
C ALA A 98 -11.37 -1.52 11.85
N THR A 99 -10.55 -2.08 10.95
CA THR A 99 -11.03 -2.66 9.68
C THR A 99 -11.74 -4.00 9.87
N ARG A 100 -11.64 -4.64 11.04
CA ARG A 100 -12.15 -6.00 11.29
C ARG A 100 -13.57 -5.93 11.84
N PRO A 101 -14.59 -6.46 11.15
CA PRO A 101 -15.98 -6.33 11.58
C PRO A 101 -16.27 -6.93 12.96
N ASN A 102 -15.51 -7.95 13.37
CA ASN A 102 -15.65 -8.61 14.67
C ASN A 102 -14.86 -7.95 15.81
N SER A 103 -14.17 -6.82 15.54
CA SER A 103 -13.44 -6.08 16.55
C SER A 103 -14.37 -5.20 17.39
N GLU A 104 -14.15 -5.13 18.70
CA GLU A 104 -14.89 -4.22 19.59
C GLU A 104 -14.77 -2.75 19.18
N ASN A 105 -13.64 -2.37 18.57
CA ASN A 105 -13.36 -1.02 18.11
C ASN A 105 -13.80 -0.75 16.67
N ALA A 106 -14.48 -1.70 16.00
CA ALA A 106 -14.95 -1.53 14.65
C ALA A 106 -16.16 -0.58 14.63
N PRO A 107 -16.12 0.51 13.84
CA PRO A 107 -17.29 1.33 13.59
C PRO A 107 -18.43 0.52 12.97
N ASP A 108 -19.68 0.97 13.15
CA ASP A 108 -20.84 0.22 12.67
C ASP A 108 -20.85 0.06 11.14
N PHE A 109 -20.38 1.06 10.40
CA PHE A 109 -20.27 0.96 8.94
C PHE A 109 -19.27 -0.14 8.51
N ILE A 110 -18.20 -0.39 9.26
CA ILE A 110 -17.27 -1.51 9.00
C ILE A 110 -17.99 -2.85 9.22
N LYS A 111 -18.80 -2.99 10.27
CA LYS A 111 -19.60 -4.21 10.49
C LYS A 111 -20.61 -4.45 9.39
N ASN A 112 -21.15 -3.38 8.80
CA ASN A 112 -22.14 -3.45 7.73
C ASN A 112 -21.54 -3.72 6.35
N TRP A 113 -20.33 -3.22 6.07
CA TRP A 113 -19.78 -3.21 4.71
C TRP A 113 -18.57 -4.10 4.49
N ILE A 114 -17.95 -4.65 5.54
CA ILE A 114 -16.72 -5.43 5.42
C ILE A 114 -16.97 -6.89 5.84
N ASP A 115 -16.56 -7.82 4.98
CA ASP A 115 -16.50 -9.24 5.29
C ASP A 115 -15.20 -9.59 6.00
N TRP A 116 -14.08 -9.06 5.51
CA TRP A 116 -12.77 -9.40 6.01
C TRP A 116 -11.87 -8.17 6.17
N GLY A 117 -11.34 -7.96 7.36
CA GLY A 117 -10.43 -6.86 7.68
C GLY A 117 -8.96 -7.25 7.62
N ALA A 118 -8.10 -6.25 7.66
CA ALA A 118 -6.65 -6.42 7.51
C ALA A 118 -5.99 -7.19 8.67
N GLY A 119 -5.01 -8.03 8.34
CA GLY A 119 -4.20 -8.79 9.28
C GLY A 119 -3.08 -7.96 9.95
N PRO A 120 -2.31 -8.55 10.90
CA PRO A 120 -1.23 -7.86 11.61
C PRO A 120 -0.11 -7.32 10.70
N ARG A 121 0.08 -7.93 9.52
CA ARG A 121 1.07 -7.46 8.53
C ARG A 121 0.78 -6.05 8.06
N ALA A 122 -0.48 -5.65 7.98
CA ALA A 122 -0.86 -4.28 7.66
C ALA A 122 -0.31 -3.27 8.68
N SER A 123 -0.46 -3.54 9.99
CA SER A 123 0.12 -2.68 11.04
C SER A 123 1.64 -2.59 10.93
N GLN A 124 2.32 -3.70 10.62
CA GLN A 124 3.77 -3.72 10.41
C GLN A 124 4.17 -2.84 9.23
N TYR A 125 3.47 -2.96 8.10
CA TYR A 125 3.77 -2.17 6.91
C TYR A 125 3.43 -0.68 7.07
N LEU A 126 2.36 -0.34 7.80
CA LEU A 126 2.04 1.04 8.15
C LEU A 126 3.16 1.70 8.94
N VAL A 127 3.68 1.03 9.96
CA VAL A 127 4.80 1.54 10.77
C VAL A 127 6.10 1.58 9.96
N LEU A 128 6.40 0.55 9.20
CA LEU A 128 7.63 0.49 8.39
C LEU A 128 7.62 1.55 7.28
N GLY A 129 6.49 1.71 6.60
CA GLY A 129 6.32 2.74 5.59
C GLY A 129 6.41 4.16 6.16
N ALA A 130 5.80 4.40 7.34
CA ALA A 130 5.91 5.68 8.02
C ALA A 130 7.36 6.03 8.41
N LYS A 131 8.15 5.04 8.88
CA LYS A 131 9.58 5.21 9.13
C LYS A 131 10.34 5.57 7.84
N ALA A 132 10.09 4.85 6.76
CA ALA A 132 10.74 5.12 5.47
C ALA A 132 10.41 6.52 4.96
N LYS A 133 9.14 6.95 5.07
CA LYS A 133 8.69 8.30 4.68
C LYS A 133 9.40 9.38 5.51
N ALA A 134 9.49 9.21 6.83
CA ALA A 134 10.21 10.14 7.69
C ALA A 134 11.68 10.28 7.27
N VAL A 135 12.37 9.18 6.95
CA VAL A 135 13.75 9.19 6.45
C VAL A 135 13.86 9.96 5.13
N LEU A 136 12.96 9.70 4.18
CA LEU A 136 12.95 10.39 2.88
C LEU A 136 12.74 11.91 3.01
N GLU A 137 11.99 12.34 4.04
CA GLU A 137 11.75 13.75 4.36
C GLU A 137 12.79 14.35 5.33
N GLY A 138 13.83 13.60 5.67
CA GLY A 138 14.89 14.05 6.57
C GLY A 138 14.47 14.20 8.04
N ARG A 139 13.36 13.54 8.45
CA ARG A 139 12.85 13.58 9.82
C ARG A 139 13.40 12.43 10.67
N PRO A 140 13.69 12.65 11.95
CA PRO A 140 14.28 11.64 12.82
C PRO A 140 13.31 10.54 13.27
N SER A 141 12.00 10.77 13.17
CA SER A 141 10.96 9.80 13.53
C SER A 141 9.65 10.09 12.77
N PRO A 142 8.83 9.06 12.51
CA PRO A 142 7.51 9.23 11.89
C PRO A 142 6.48 9.80 12.87
N ASP A 143 5.41 10.35 12.32
CA ASP A 143 4.21 10.77 13.04
C ASP A 143 2.94 10.03 12.55
N ILE A 144 1.78 10.37 13.12
CA ILE A 144 0.49 9.77 12.74
C ILE A 144 0.11 10.11 11.30
N GLN A 145 0.47 11.29 10.79
CA GLN A 145 0.13 11.72 9.42
C GLN A 145 0.86 10.84 8.39
N ASP A 146 2.07 10.36 8.71
CA ASP A 146 2.78 9.40 7.85
C ASP A 146 2.02 8.09 7.72
N VAL A 147 1.49 7.58 8.83
CA VAL A 147 0.65 6.37 8.83
C VAL A 147 -0.62 6.60 8.01
N GLN A 148 -1.30 7.74 8.21
CA GLN A 148 -2.52 8.10 7.47
C GLN A 148 -2.28 8.18 5.96
N SER A 149 -1.20 8.82 5.54
CA SER A 149 -0.86 8.98 4.11
C SER A 149 -0.59 7.66 3.38
N LEU A 150 -0.22 6.62 4.10
CA LEU A 150 0.09 5.29 3.57
C LEU A 150 -1.07 4.29 3.77
N ALA A 151 -2.16 4.70 4.41
CA ALA A 151 -3.23 3.78 4.77
C ALA A 151 -3.90 3.14 3.55
N LEU A 152 -4.32 3.93 2.56
CA LEU A 152 -4.99 3.42 1.36
C LEU A 152 -4.12 2.40 0.60
N PRO A 153 -2.90 2.72 0.16
CA PRO A 153 -2.10 1.77 -0.61
C PRO A 153 -1.71 0.52 0.19
N ILE A 154 -1.71 0.56 1.52
CA ILE A 154 -1.40 -0.61 2.36
C ILE A 154 -2.66 -1.43 2.68
N LEU A 155 -3.82 -0.82 2.86
CA LEU A 155 -5.02 -1.50 3.33
C LEU A 155 -5.94 -2.00 2.22
N ARG A 156 -6.02 -1.31 1.06
CA ARG A 156 -7.04 -1.56 0.04
C ARG A 156 -7.10 -3.01 -0.49
N HIS A 157 -5.98 -3.71 -0.53
CA HIS A 157 -5.90 -5.11 -0.99
C HIS A 157 -5.95 -6.11 0.16
N ARG A 158 -6.26 -5.66 1.38
CA ARG A 158 -6.33 -6.45 2.61
C ARG A 158 -7.71 -6.38 3.26
N VAL A 159 -8.55 -5.48 2.78
CA VAL A 159 -9.91 -5.28 3.28
C VAL A 159 -10.87 -5.67 2.17
N LEU A 160 -11.77 -6.60 2.47
CA LEU A 160 -12.73 -7.13 1.51
C LEU A 160 -14.13 -6.60 1.84
N PRO A 161 -14.69 -5.74 0.97
CA PRO A 161 -16.08 -5.33 1.07
C PRO A 161 -17.04 -6.52 0.89
N ASN A 162 -18.21 -6.43 1.50
CA ASN A 162 -19.27 -7.39 1.33
C ASN A 162 -20.30 -6.91 0.28
N PHE A 163 -21.30 -7.75 0.02
CA PHE A 163 -22.37 -7.43 -0.94
C PHE A 163 -23.16 -6.15 -0.60
N ASN A 164 -23.29 -5.80 0.68
CA ASN A 164 -24.01 -4.57 1.07
C ASN A 164 -23.24 -3.33 0.60
N ALA A 165 -21.91 -3.33 0.74
CA ALA A 165 -21.08 -2.24 0.23
C ALA A 165 -21.23 -2.09 -1.29
N GLU A 166 -21.18 -3.20 -2.03
CA GLU A 166 -21.39 -3.19 -3.49
C GLU A 166 -22.79 -2.66 -3.87
N ALA A 167 -23.84 -3.10 -3.16
CA ALA A 167 -25.20 -2.65 -3.41
C ALA A 167 -25.42 -1.15 -3.14
N GLU A 168 -24.67 -0.57 -2.19
CA GLU A 168 -24.65 0.86 -1.87
C GLU A 168 -23.67 1.67 -2.72
N GLY A 169 -22.91 1.02 -3.62
CA GLY A 169 -21.94 1.67 -4.50
C GLY A 169 -20.68 2.17 -3.78
N MET A 170 -20.38 1.60 -2.60
CA MET A 170 -19.21 1.94 -1.80
C MET A 170 -18.00 1.12 -2.24
N ASP A 171 -16.93 1.78 -2.67
CA ASP A 171 -15.68 1.08 -2.93
C ASP A 171 -14.81 0.98 -1.65
N VAL A 172 -13.77 0.14 -1.70
CA VAL A 172 -12.88 -0.07 -0.55
C VAL A 172 -12.15 1.21 -0.13
N ASP A 173 -11.80 2.09 -1.07
CA ASP A 173 -11.11 3.33 -0.77
C ASP A 173 -12.03 4.33 -0.07
N ASP A 174 -13.34 4.38 -0.45
CA ASP A 174 -14.34 5.21 0.22
C ASP A 174 -14.52 4.76 1.68
N ILE A 175 -14.66 3.45 1.90
CA ILE A 175 -14.78 2.87 3.25
C ILE A 175 -13.54 3.17 4.09
N LEU A 176 -12.34 3.04 3.52
CA LEU A 176 -11.09 3.33 4.22
C LEU A 176 -10.91 4.82 4.52
N ASN A 177 -11.34 5.71 3.63
CA ASN A 177 -11.33 7.15 3.88
C ASN A 177 -12.25 7.51 5.05
N GLN A 178 -13.46 6.98 5.08
CA GLN A 178 -14.38 7.16 6.21
C GLN A 178 -13.80 6.60 7.51
N LEU A 179 -13.08 5.46 7.43
CA LEU A 179 -12.42 4.88 8.60
C LEU A 179 -11.30 5.80 9.12
N LEU A 180 -10.49 6.38 8.25
CA LEU A 180 -9.42 7.32 8.62
C LEU A 180 -9.96 8.55 9.36
N GLU A 181 -11.14 9.04 8.98
CA GLU A 181 -11.81 10.16 9.67
C GLU A 181 -12.34 9.75 11.05
N SER A 182 -12.80 8.50 11.18
CA SER A 182 -13.42 8.00 12.42
C SER A 182 -12.41 7.61 13.50
N VAL A 183 -11.21 7.15 13.11
CA VAL A 183 -10.18 6.72 14.08
C VAL A 183 -9.44 7.94 14.64
N THR A 184 -9.68 8.23 15.90
CA THR A 184 -9.02 9.33 16.63
C THR A 184 -7.49 9.17 16.68
N LYS A 185 -6.81 10.29 16.55
CA LYS A 185 -5.33 10.37 16.62
C LYS A 185 -4.77 9.99 17.99
#